data_c5422b2418439687134f735b25f2e367
#
_entry.id   c5422b2418439687134f735b25f2e367
#
_cell.length_a   1.000
_cell.length_b   1.000
_cell.length_c   1.000
_cell.angle_alpha   90.00
_cell.angle_beta   90.00
_cell.angle_gamma   90.00
#
_symmetry.space_group_name_H-M   'P 1'
#
loop_
_entity.id
_entity.type
_entity.pdbx_description
1 polymer ?
#
loop_
_entity_poly.entity_id
_entity_poly.type
_entity_poly.pdbx_seq_one_letter_code
_entity_poly.pdbx_strand_id
1 'polypeptide(L)'
;QQHKVLRVMGKKLTRKALEMLRKLSQKAAKDAEDAAEAAGDDEEAAATEGDDKDAEEKKDPYIEFWEAFGKNIKLGLIEDSSNRTKLSKLLRFKTSADGGDKWSSLEQYVGRMKEWQKSIYYISGKDMEEVKSSAFLERLMAKGLEVIFLTDPIDEYAIQNLTEFDGKKLQSVTKEGLKFGDEEDVDTKRAELYKEQMKPLTKWMKGVYGENVEKISVSVRLASTPCIFVTSQYGYSANMERIMQSQAFADNKRTQYLVSKKTMEINPRHPIVVELLKRSEEAPDSEETKD
;
A
#
# COMPACT_ATOMS: atom_id res chain seq x y z
N GLN A 1 -35.85 6.30 -16.45
CA GLN A 1 -34.85 5.25 -16.12
C GLN A 1 -35.45 4.04 -15.40
N GLN A 2 -36.73 4.05 -15.07
CA GLN A 2 -37.35 2.95 -14.31
C GLN A 2 -37.96 1.86 -15.20
N HIS A 3 -37.91 1.99 -16.53
CA HIS A 3 -38.47 1.01 -17.43
C HIS A 3 -37.65 -0.30 -17.38
N LYS A 4 -38.32 -1.43 -17.15
CA LYS A 4 -37.69 -2.77 -17.00
C LYS A 4 -36.77 -3.13 -18.18
N VAL A 5 -37.15 -2.77 -19.40
CA VAL A 5 -36.38 -3.05 -20.63
C VAL A 5 -35.07 -2.24 -20.62
N LEU A 6 -35.10 -0.94 -20.31
CA LEU A 6 -33.90 -0.09 -20.24
C LEU A 6 -32.91 -0.60 -19.19
N ARG A 7 -33.39 -1.04 -18.01
CA ARG A 7 -32.57 -1.64 -16.99
C ARG A 7 -31.89 -2.94 -17.42
N VAL A 8 -32.63 -3.80 -18.15
CA VAL A 8 -32.06 -5.05 -18.68
C VAL A 8 -31.04 -4.77 -19.78
N MET A 9 -31.34 -3.82 -20.69
CA MET A 9 -30.41 -3.38 -21.74
C MET A 9 -29.12 -2.81 -21.10
N GLY A 10 -29.23 -1.93 -20.11
CA GLY A 10 -28.09 -1.36 -19.40
C GLY A 10 -27.20 -2.45 -18.80
N LYS A 11 -27.78 -3.43 -18.10
CA LYS A 11 -27.01 -4.56 -17.55
C LYS A 11 -26.27 -5.38 -18.61
N LYS A 12 -26.92 -5.62 -19.76
CA LYS A 12 -26.32 -6.37 -20.90
C LYS A 12 -25.18 -5.57 -21.54
N LEU A 13 -25.36 -4.26 -21.72
CA LEU A 13 -24.32 -3.38 -22.27
C LEU A 13 -23.10 -3.28 -21.32
N THR A 14 -23.33 -3.03 -20.04
CA THR A 14 -22.26 -3.02 -19.03
C THR A 14 -21.47 -4.33 -19.03
N ARG A 15 -22.18 -5.49 -19.07
CA ARG A 15 -21.50 -6.79 -19.13
C ARG A 15 -20.62 -6.93 -20.38
N LYS A 16 -21.14 -6.49 -21.55
CA LYS A 16 -20.37 -6.55 -22.81
C LYS A 16 -19.19 -5.60 -22.83
N ALA A 17 -19.34 -4.39 -22.29
CA ALA A 17 -18.24 -3.44 -22.16
C ALA A 17 -17.12 -4.00 -21.26
N LEU A 18 -17.46 -4.55 -20.08
CA LEU A 18 -16.50 -5.18 -19.18
C LEU A 18 -15.80 -6.40 -19.80
N GLU A 19 -16.53 -7.20 -20.58
CA GLU A 19 -15.96 -8.35 -21.32
C GLU A 19 -14.96 -7.88 -22.39
N MET A 20 -15.28 -6.81 -23.12
CA MET A 20 -14.39 -6.22 -24.13
C MET A 20 -13.11 -5.64 -23.48
N LEU A 21 -13.25 -4.87 -22.41
CA LEU A 21 -12.11 -4.32 -21.67
C LEU A 21 -11.24 -5.43 -21.08
N ARG A 22 -11.85 -6.51 -20.58
CA ARG A 22 -11.12 -7.67 -20.08
C ARG A 22 -10.29 -8.34 -21.17
N LYS A 23 -10.85 -8.53 -22.36
CA LYS A 23 -10.11 -9.10 -23.51
C LYS A 23 -8.94 -8.21 -23.93
N LEU A 24 -9.13 -6.88 -23.96
CA LEU A 24 -8.07 -5.93 -24.25
C LEU A 24 -6.93 -6.04 -23.23
N SER A 25 -7.29 -6.06 -21.94
CA SER A 25 -6.35 -6.20 -20.82
C SER A 25 -5.56 -7.52 -20.84
N GLN A 26 -6.22 -8.64 -21.23
CA GLN A 26 -5.57 -9.95 -21.32
C GLN A 26 -4.66 -10.09 -22.53
N LYS A 27 -5.07 -9.53 -23.68
CA LYS A 27 -4.23 -9.53 -24.88
C LYS A 27 -2.93 -8.77 -24.62
N ALA A 28 -3.03 -7.59 -24.01
CA ALA A 28 -1.89 -6.78 -23.66
C ALA A 28 -0.92 -7.48 -22.69
N ALA A 29 -1.46 -8.19 -21.68
CA ALA A 29 -0.63 -8.96 -20.75
C ALA A 29 0.13 -10.09 -21.47
N LYS A 30 -0.55 -10.80 -22.40
CA LYS A 30 0.06 -11.87 -23.18
C LYS A 30 1.14 -11.35 -24.14
N ASP A 31 0.84 -10.27 -24.86
CA ASP A 31 1.80 -9.64 -25.77
C ASP A 31 3.07 -9.19 -25.02
N ALA A 32 2.93 -8.76 -23.76
CA ALA A 32 4.06 -8.38 -22.89
C ALA A 32 4.86 -9.60 -22.39
N GLU A 33 4.21 -10.72 -22.07
CA GLU A 33 4.86 -11.96 -21.70
C GLU A 33 5.61 -12.56 -22.90
N ASP A 34 4.99 -12.64 -24.06
CA ASP A 34 5.59 -13.14 -25.30
C ASP A 34 6.84 -12.28 -25.71
N ALA A 35 6.78 -10.97 -25.50
CA ALA A 35 7.89 -10.06 -25.75
C ALA A 35 9.05 -10.23 -24.74
N ALA A 36 8.73 -10.53 -23.47
CA ALA A 36 9.74 -10.78 -22.44
C ALA A 36 10.45 -12.13 -22.65
N GLU A 37 9.72 -13.16 -23.07
CA GLU A 37 10.30 -14.46 -23.42
C GLU A 37 11.22 -14.37 -24.66
N ALA A 38 10.81 -13.59 -25.69
CA ALA A 38 11.63 -13.36 -26.87
C ALA A 38 12.94 -12.60 -26.58
N ALA A 39 12.93 -11.68 -25.60
CA ALA A 39 14.11 -10.93 -25.18
C ALA A 39 15.08 -11.75 -24.29
N GLY A 40 14.60 -12.82 -23.66
CA GLY A 40 15.42 -13.71 -22.80
C GLY A 40 16.26 -14.72 -23.55
N ASP A 41 15.98 -14.98 -24.83
CA ASP A 41 16.70 -15.98 -25.64
C ASP A 41 17.92 -15.39 -26.42
N ASP A 42 18.12 -14.07 -26.39
CA ASP A 42 19.14 -13.36 -27.17
C ASP A 42 20.35 -12.84 -26.36
N GLU A 43 20.63 -13.34 -25.15
CA GLU A 43 21.83 -12.93 -24.39
C GLU A 43 23.16 -13.54 -24.89
N GLU A 44 23.20 -14.28 -25.99
CA GLU A 44 24.42 -14.91 -26.53
C GLU A 44 24.81 -14.48 -27.95
N ALA A 45 24.46 -13.30 -28.41
CA ALA A 45 24.94 -12.82 -29.71
C ALA A 45 25.38 -11.35 -29.72
N ALA A 46 26.69 -11.18 -29.53
CA ALA A 46 27.59 -10.19 -30.17
C ALA A 46 27.15 -8.75 -30.40
N ALA A 47 27.92 -7.86 -29.76
CA ALA A 47 28.15 -6.47 -30.17
C ALA A 47 28.23 -6.29 -31.69
N THR A 48 27.26 -5.60 -32.26
CA THR A 48 27.42 -4.81 -33.47
C THR A 48 26.68 -3.48 -33.30
N GLU A 49 27.48 -2.42 -33.38
CA GLU A 49 27.01 -1.03 -33.46
C GLU A 49 26.10 -0.89 -34.68
N GLY A 50 24.87 -0.51 -34.44
CA GLY A 50 23.87 -0.11 -35.43
C GLY A 50 23.00 0.97 -34.84
N ASP A 51 23.27 2.19 -35.28
CA ASP A 51 22.53 3.42 -35.00
C ASP A 51 21.11 3.29 -35.59
N ASP A 52 20.12 3.00 -34.74
CA ASP A 52 18.71 3.15 -35.05
C ASP A 52 17.94 3.61 -33.80
N LYS A 53 18.01 4.93 -33.57
CA LYS A 53 17.21 5.63 -32.59
C LYS A 53 15.88 5.98 -33.20
N ASP A 54 14.92 5.07 -33.21
CA ASP A 54 13.47 5.35 -33.32
C ASP A 54 12.63 4.05 -33.29
N ALA A 55 12.93 3.13 -32.39
CA ALA A 55 11.94 2.14 -32.01
C ALA A 55 11.00 2.83 -31.02
N GLU A 56 9.92 3.47 -31.47
CA GLU A 56 8.78 3.81 -30.64
C GLU A 56 8.37 2.52 -29.91
N GLU A 57 8.66 2.41 -28.60
CA GLU A 57 8.11 1.37 -27.76
C GLU A 57 6.59 1.36 -27.96
N LYS A 58 6.06 0.34 -28.63
CA LYS A 58 4.62 0.19 -28.84
C LYS A 58 3.98 0.15 -27.47
N LYS A 59 3.43 1.30 -27.04
CA LYS A 59 2.70 1.40 -25.77
C LYS A 59 1.59 0.36 -25.76
N ASP A 60 1.50 -0.37 -24.68
CA ASP A 60 0.41 -1.32 -24.44
C ASP A 60 -0.95 -0.60 -24.58
N PRO A 61 -1.82 -0.98 -25.53
CA PRO A 61 -3.09 -0.30 -25.75
C PRO A 61 -4.00 -0.28 -24.53
N TYR A 62 -3.84 -1.25 -23.63
CA TYR A 62 -4.60 -1.25 -22.38
C TYR A 62 -4.06 -0.20 -21.39
N ILE A 63 -2.75 0.04 -21.39
CA ILE A 63 -2.14 1.07 -20.53
C ILE A 63 -2.56 2.47 -21.01
N GLU A 64 -2.61 2.71 -22.32
CA GLU A 64 -3.14 3.98 -22.87
C GLU A 64 -4.60 4.21 -22.44
N PHE A 65 -5.43 3.16 -22.54
CA PHE A 65 -6.81 3.21 -22.02
C PHE A 65 -6.83 3.47 -20.52
N TRP A 66 -5.97 2.82 -19.75
CA TRP A 66 -5.90 2.96 -18.30
C TRP A 66 -5.49 4.38 -17.88
N GLU A 67 -4.52 4.97 -18.53
CA GLU A 67 -4.06 6.35 -18.27
C GLU A 67 -5.18 7.37 -18.52
N ALA A 68 -6.00 7.14 -19.55
CA ALA A 68 -7.13 7.99 -19.86
C ALA A 68 -8.37 7.76 -18.97
N PHE A 69 -8.70 6.51 -18.65
CA PHE A 69 -9.97 6.12 -18.02
C PHE A 69 -9.84 5.36 -16.69
N GLY A 70 -8.67 5.17 -16.15
CA GLY A 70 -8.44 4.42 -14.92
C GLY A 70 -9.23 4.96 -13.73
N LYS A 71 -9.36 6.28 -13.61
CA LYS A 71 -10.18 6.92 -12.55
C LYS A 71 -11.66 6.55 -12.68
N ASN A 72 -12.19 6.39 -13.89
CA ASN A 72 -13.57 5.97 -14.13
C ASN A 72 -13.79 4.50 -13.74
N ILE A 73 -12.80 3.63 -13.99
CA ILE A 73 -12.82 2.23 -13.53
C ILE A 73 -12.78 2.16 -12.00
N LYS A 74 -11.93 2.96 -11.34
CA LYS A 74 -11.86 3.09 -9.88
C LYS A 74 -13.20 3.58 -9.30
N LEU A 75 -13.83 4.59 -9.93
CA LEU A 75 -15.15 5.07 -9.53
C LEU A 75 -16.21 3.97 -9.70
N GLY A 76 -16.19 3.24 -10.81
CA GLY A 76 -17.09 2.09 -11.03
C GLY A 76 -16.92 1.02 -9.95
N LEU A 77 -15.71 0.75 -9.48
CA LEU A 77 -15.44 -0.19 -8.38
C LEU A 77 -16.07 0.28 -7.05
N ILE A 78 -16.13 1.60 -6.81
CA ILE A 78 -16.78 2.18 -5.64
C ILE A 78 -18.29 2.05 -5.73
N GLU A 79 -18.88 2.42 -6.87
CA GLU A 79 -20.34 2.56 -7.05
C GLU A 79 -21.07 1.25 -7.43
N ASP A 80 -20.45 0.37 -8.23
CA ASP A 80 -21.04 -0.86 -8.73
C ASP A 80 -20.53 -2.11 -8.00
N SER A 81 -21.11 -2.38 -6.83
CA SER A 81 -20.78 -3.55 -6.03
C SER A 81 -21.03 -4.88 -6.78
N SER A 82 -21.99 -4.92 -7.70
CA SER A 82 -22.37 -6.13 -8.44
C SER A 82 -21.30 -6.55 -9.48
N ASN A 83 -20.52 -5.61 -9.99
CA ASN A 83 -19.44 -5.86 -10.95
C ASN A 83 -18.03 -5.69 -10.33
N ARG A 84 -17.92 -5.46 -9.02
CA ARG A 84 -16.66 -5.17 -8.32
C ARG A 84 -15.57 -6.18 -8.63
N THR A 85 -15.85 -7.47 -8.58
CA THR A 85 -14.90 -8.54 -8.92
C THR A 85 -14.40 -8.47 -10.36
N LYS A 86 -15.23 -8.01 -11.31
CA LYS A 86 -14.81 -7.83 -12.70
C LYS A 86 -13.98 -6.58 -12.88
N LEU A 87 -14.40 -5.50 -12.21
CA LEU A 87 -13.70 -4.22 -12.22
C LEU A 87 -12.32 -4.31 -11.56
N SER A 88 -12.19 -5.09 -10.46
CA SER A 88 -10.89 -5.26 -9.79
C SER A 88 -9.82 -5.91 -10.70
N LYS A 89 -10.22 -6.76 -11.64
CA LYS A 89 -9.31 -7.36 -12.63
C LYS A 89 -8.84 -6.39 -13.71
N LEU A 90 -9.53 -5.27 -13.86
CA LEU A 90 -9.18 -4.20 -14.79
C LEU A 90 -8.24 -3.15 -14.18
N LEU A 91 -8.06 -3.15 -12.86
CA LEU A 91 -7.20 -2.19 -12.17
C LEU A 91 -5.73 -2.36 -12.56
N ARG A 92 -5.02 -1.25 -12.58
CA ARG A 92 -3.55 -1.20 -12.71
C ARG A 92 -2.99 -0.31 -11.61
N PHE A 93 -1.87 -0.72 -11.07
CA PHE A 93 -1.17 -0.01 -10.01
C PHE A 93 0.33 -0.01 -10.32
N LYS A 94 1.02 0.99 -9.83
CA LYS A 94 2.47 0.98 -9.75
C LYS A 94 2.88 0.27 -8.46
N THR A 95 3.99 -0.45 -8.50
CA THR A 95 4.43 -1.28 -7.37
C THR A 95 5.92 -1.12 -7.10
N SER A 96 6.38 -1.62 -5.97
CA SER A 96 7.80 -1.59 -5.62
C SER A 96 8.66 -2.58 -6.40
N ALA A 97 8.07 -3.52 -7.15
CA ALA A 97 8.82 -4.57 -7.86
C ALA A 97 9.75 -3.99 -8.94
N ASP A 98 9.31 -2.91 -9.59
CA ASP A 98 10.04 -2.19 -10.63
C ASP A 98 10.37 -0.74 -10.23
N GLY A 99 10.36 -0.45 -8.94
CA GLY A 99 10.55 0.90 -8.43
C GLY A 99 9.40 1.86 -8.74
N GLY A 100 8.24 1.36 -9.17
CA GLY A 100 7.06 2.17 -9.51
C GLY A 100 7.08 2.73 -10.92
N ASP A 101 7.83 2.16 -11.82
CA ASP A 101 7.93 2.65 -13.21
C ASP A 101 6.84 2.05 -14.09
N LYS A 102 6.52 0.77 -13.93
CA LYS A 102 5.55 0.05 -14.76
C LYS A 102 4.20 -0.13 -14.07
N TRP A 103 3.16 -0.27 -14.90
CA TRP A 103 1.82 -0.62 -14.44
C TRP A 103 1.67 -2.14 -14.29
N SER A 104 1.16 -2.57 -13.14
CA SER A 104 0.90 -3.99 -12.83
C SER A 104 -0.57 -4.22 -12.51
N SER A 105 -1.10 -5.36 -12.93
CA SER A 105 -2.43 -5.81 -12.50
C SER A 105 -2.34 -6.50 -11.13
N LEU A 106 -3.49 -6.64 -10.46
CA LEU A 106 -3.56 -7.43 -9.22
C LEU A 106 -3.27 -8.92 -9.47
N GLU A 107 -3.60 -9.45 -10.64
CA GLU A 107 -3.29 -10.83 -11.03
C GLU A 107 -1.77 -11.03 -11.16
N GLN A 108 -1.07 -10.09 -11.79
CA GLN A 108 0.40 -10.10 -11.89
C GLN A 108 1.06 -9.98 -10.51
N TYR A 109 0.54 -9.09 -9.65
CA TYR A 109 1.02 -8.99 -8.26
C TYR A 109 0.87 -10.33 -7.53
N VAL A 110 -0.31 -10.96 -7.59
CA VAL A 110 -0.57 -12.26 -6.94
C VAL A 110 0.35 -13.35 -7.51
N GLY A 111 0.62 -13.35 -8.81
CA GLY A 111 1.56 -14.29 -9.45
C GLY A 111 3.00 -14.14 -8.96
N ARG A 112 3.42 -12.96 -8.51
CA ARG A 112 4.75 -12.70 -7.93
C ARG A 112 4.81 -12.85 -6.41
N MET A 113 3.66 -13.09 -5.74
CA MET A 113 3.62 -13.26 -4.28
C MET A 113 4.44 -14.49 -3.86
N LYS A 114 5.08 -14.39 -2.70
CA LYS A 114 5.74 -15.55 -2.09
C LYS A 114 4.70 -16.55 -1.59
N GLU A 115 5.03 -17.84 -1.57
CA GLU A 115 4.11 -18.91 -1.16
C GLU A 115 3.53 -18.69 0.26
N TRP A 116 4.36 -18.21 1.18
CA TRP A 116 3.96 -17.89 2.56
C TRP A 116 3.22 -16.58 2.71
N GLN A 117 3.23 -15.69 1.70
CA GLN A 117 2.58 -14.39 1.73
C GLN A 117 1.06 -14.53 1.71
N LYS A 118 0.38 -13.95 2.70
CA LYS A 118 -1.07 -14.06 2.86
C LYS A 118 -1.84 -12.82 2.42
N SER A 119 -1.16 -11.68 2.28
CA SER A 119 -1.80 -10.40 2.01
C SER A 119 -1.14 -9.67 0.84
N ILE A 120 -1.93 -8.89 0.13
CA ILE A 120 -1.50 -7.90 -0.84
C ILE A 120 -1.20 -6.62 -0.06
N TYR A 121 0.04 -6.12 -0.11
CA TYR A 121 0.44 -4.92 0.63
C TYR A 121 0.28 -3.68 -0.21
N TYR A 122 -0.18 -2.59 0.41
CA TYR A 122 -0.26 -1.29 -0.23
C TYR A 122 0.12 -0.17 0.73
N ILE A 123 0.66 0.91 0.16
CA ILE A 123 0.92 2.17 0.82
C ILE A 123 0.21 3.28 0.06
N SER A 124 -0.38 4.24 0.78
CA SER A 124 -0.95 5.43 0.19
C SER A 124 -0.22 6.68 0.65
N GLY A 125 -0.03 7.62 -0.26
CA GLY A 125 0.65 8.88 0.01
C GLY A 125 0.27 9.95 -1.01
N LYS A 126 0.88 11.11 -0.86
CA LYS A 126 0.61 12.28 -1.69
C LYS A 126 1.13 12.08 -3.12
N ASP A 127 2.32 11.52 -3.24
CA ASP A 127 3.03 11.33 -4.51
C ASP A 127 3.97 10.11 -4.43
N MET A 128 4.60 9.80 -5.55
CA MET A 128 5.50 8.64 -5.69
C MET A 128 6.78 8.79 -4.87
N GLU A 129 7.28 9.98 -4.67
CA GLU A 129 8.50 10.25 -3.90
C GLU A 129 8.28 9.93 -2.42
N GLU A 130 7.16 10.42 -1.87
CA GLU A 130 6.77 10.15 -0.49
C GLU A 130 6.59 8.66 -0.22
N VAL A 131 5.87 7.93 -1.08
CA VAL A 131 5.61 6.50 -0.85
C VAL A 131 6.85 5.65 -1.03
N LYS A 132 7.73 5.96 -2.00
CA LYS A 132 8.99 5.22 -2.23
C LYS A 132 9.99 5.39 -1.09
N SER A 133 10.08 6.59 -0.49
CA SER A 133 11.01 6.90 0.59
C SER A 133 10.49 6.57 1.99
N SER A 134 9.29 5.99 2.08
CA SER A 134 8.60 5.80 3.34
C SER A 134 9.25 4.73 4.23
N ALA A 135 9.49 5.07 5.51
CA ALA A 135 9.99 4.13 6.53
C ALA A 135 9.05 2.93 6.76
N PHE A 136 7.77 3.03 6.38
CA PHE A 136 6.83 1.90 6.43
C PHE A 136 7.24 0.74 5.54
N LEU A 137 8.08 0.97 4.53
CA LEU A 137 8.53 -0.05 3.57
C LEU A 137 9.79 -0.79 4.00
N GLU A 138 10.57 -0.28 4.96
CA GLU A 138 11.90 -0.79 5.30
C GLU A 138 11.96 -2.32 5.40
N ARG A 139 11.11 -2.90 6.25
CA ARG A 139 11.15 -4.34 6.50
C ARG A 139 10.46 -5.15 5.41
N LEU A 140 9.47 -4.59 4.71
CA LEU A 140 8.86 -5.26 3.56
C LEU A 140 9.89 -5.41 2.43
N MET A 141 10.62 -4.35 2.13
CA MET A 141 11.70 -4.38 1.13
C MET A 141 12.81 -5.34 1.53
N ALA A 142 13.23 -5.32 2.80
CA ALA A 142 14.24 -6.26 3.31
C ALA A 142 13.79 -7.74 3.22
N LYS A 143 12.48 -8.00 3.29
CA LYS A 143 11.90 -9.34 3.08
C LYS A 143 11.64 -9.66 1.61
N GLY A 144 11.86 -8.72 0.69
CA GLY A 144 11.55 -8.85 -0.73
C GLY A 144 10.06 -8.99 -1.01
N LEU A 145 9.23 -8.29 -0.21
CA LEU A 145 7.79 -8.22 -0.39
C LEU A 145 7.44 -7.03 -1.27
N GLU A 146 6.63 -7.28 -2.29
CA GLU A 146 6.11 -6.24 -3.18
C GLU A 146 5.02 -5.42 -2.49
N VAL A 147 5.01 -4.10 -2.74
CA VAL A 147 4.01 -3.17 -2.20
C VAL A 147 3.41 -2.32 -3.32
N ILE A 148 2.09 -2.22 -3.35
CA ILE A 148 1.34 -1.37 -4.27
C ILE A 148 1.42 0.09 -3.81
N PHE A 149 1.67 1.01 -4.73
CA PHE A 149 1.70 2.45 -4.51
C PHE A 149 0.39 3.10 -4.92
N LEU A 150 -0.28 3.75 -3.99
CA LEU A 150 -1.56 4.44 -4.17
C LEU A 150 -1.34 5.95 -3.99
N THR A 151 -1.27 6.67 -5.09
CA THR A 151 -0.97 8.12 -5.08
C THR A 151 -2.14 8.99 -5.55
N ASP A 152 -3.15 8.39 -6.17
CA ASP A 152 -4.38 9.11 -6.53
C ASP A 152 -5.33 9.20 -5.32
N PRO A 153 -5.95 10.36 -5.04
CA PRO A 153 -6.94 10.49 -3.97
C PRO A 153 -8.11 9.49 -4.06
N ILE A 154 -8.52 9.12 -5.28
CA ILE A 154 -9.59 8.14 -5.51
C ILE A 154 -9.19 6.72 -5.04
N ASP A 155 -7.90 6.41 -4.94
CA ASP A 155 -7.41 5.11 -4.50
C ASP A 155 -7.82 4.82 -3.05
N GLU A 156 -7.81 5.83 -2.18
CA GLU A 156 -8.26 5.68 -0.80
C GLU A 156 -9.72 5.23 -0.69
N TYR A 157 -10.58 5.73 -1.57
CA TYR A 157 -11.98 5.30 -1.63
C TYR A 157 -12.14 3.94 -2.30
N ALA A 158 -11.37 3.67 -3.36
CA ALA A 158 -11.41 2.42 -4.07
C ALA A 158 -10.98 1.25 -3.20
N ILE A 159 -9.87 1.41 -2.43
CA ILE A 159 -9.32 0.36 -1.57
C ILE A 159 -10.23 0.01 -0.38
N GLN A 160 -11.04 0.96 0.12
CA GLN A 160 -12.04 0.70 1.15
C GLN A 160 -13.13 -0.26 0.65
N ASN A 161 -13.38 -0.28 -0.65
CA ASN A 161 -14.35 -1.16 -1.29
C ASN A 161 -13.74 -2.47 -1.82
N LEU A 162 -12.40 -2.54 -1.93
CA LEU A 162 -11.65 -3.71 -2.38
C LEU A 162 -10.85 -4.28 -1.20
N THR A 163 -11.51 -5.06 -0.36
CA THR A 163 -10.88 -5.64 0.85
C THR A 163 -10.08 -6.90 0.58
N GLU A 164 -10.39 -7.60 -0.51
CA GLU A 164 -9.67 -8.80 -0.94
C GLU A 164 -9.65 -8.96 -2.46
N PHE A 165 -8.67 -9.67 -2.96
CA PHE A 165 -8.55 -10.08 -4.37
C PHE A 165 -7.97 -11.49 -4.42
N ASP A 166 -8.64 -12.40 -5.15
CA ASP A 166 -8.26 -13.80 -5.31
C ASP A 166 -7.95 -14.52 -3.97
N GLY A 167 -8.82 -14.29 -2.97
CA GLY A 167 -8.69 -14.85 -1.62
C GLY A 167 -7.56 -14.23 -0.76
N LYS A 168 -6.84 -13.23 -1.28
CA LYS A 168 -5.80 -12.50 -0.56
C LYS A 168 -6.34 -11.17 -0.07
N LYS A 169 -6.19 -10.88 1.23
CA LYS A 169 -6.61 -9.59 1.81
C LYS A 169 -5.68 -8.48 1.37
N LEU A 170 -6.25 -7.30 1.10
CA LEU A 170 -5.46 -6.09 0.91
C LEU A 170 -5.15 -5.48 2.28
N GLN A 171 -3.86 -5.25 2.56
CA GLN A 171 -3.40 -4.75 3.86
C GLN A 171 -2.57 -3.48 3.70
N SER A 172 -3.00 -2.41 4.37
CA SER A 172 -2.23 -1.16 4.46
C SER A 172 -0.98 -1.36 5.32
N VAL A 173 0.16 -0.89 4.82
CA VAL A 173 1.39 -0.90 5.60
C VAL A 173 1.50 0.26 6.59
N THR A 174 0.60 1.25 6.52
CA THR A 174 0.58 2.41 7.41
C THR A 174 -0.37 2.24 8.61
N LYS A 175 -1.11 1.13 8.66
CA LYS A 175 -2.07 0.83 9.72
C LYS A 175 -1.49 -0.16 10.73
N GLU A 176 -2.08 -0.19 11.92
CA GLU A 176 -1.78 -1.19 12.94
C GLU A 176 -2.06 -2.61 12.47
N GLY A 177 -1.44 -3.59 13.15
CA GLY A 177 -1.72 -5.00 12.92
C GLY A 177 -1.11 -5.57 11.64
N LEU A 178 -0.03 -4.95 11.10
CA LEU A 178 0.69 -5.49 9.95
C LEU A 178 1.24 -6.88 10.27
N LYS A 179 0.95 -7.84 9.38
CA LYS A 179 1.47 -9.22 9.41
C LYS A 179 2.12 -9.54 8.08
N PHE A 180 3.27 -10.20 8.13
CA PHE A 180 4.00 -10.59 6.91
C PHE A 180 3.55 -11.95 6.36
N GLY A 181 3.09 -12.85 7.24
CA GLY A 181 2.65 -14.20 6.87
C GLY A 181 3.73 -15.27 7.06
N ASP A 182 4.96 -14.87 7.35
CA ASP A 182 6.11 -15.71 7.66
C ASP A 182 6.47 -15.68 9.16
N GLU A 183 5.50 -15.36 10.01
CA GLU A 183 5.73 -15.31 11.46
C GLU A 183 6.02 -16.73 11.98
N GLU A 184 7.30 -17.10 11.99
CA GLU A 184 7.80 -18.29 12.66
C GLU A 184 7.76 -18.09 14.19
N ASP A 185 7.70 -19.17 14.93
CA ASP A 185 7.70 -19.14 16.40
C ASP A 185 8.87 -18.33 16.98
N VAL A 186 10.01 -18.32 16.30
CA VAL A 186 11.20 -17.56 16.70
C VAL A 186 10.97 -16.06 16.58
N ASP A 187 10.37 -15.58 15.49
CA ASP A 187 10.10 -14.14 15.29
C ASP A 187 9.02 -13.66 16.25
N THR A 188 8.02 -14.49 16.51
CA THR A 188 6.98 -14.23 17.51
C THR A 188 7.57 -14.11 18.92
N LYS A 189 8.38 -15.07 19.34
CA LYS A 189 9.09 -15.03 20.65
C LYS A 189 10.02 -13.83 20.77
N ARG A 190 10.74 -13.50 19.71
CA ARG A 190 11.60 -12.31 19.69
C ARG A 190 10.80 -11.02 19.84
N ALA A 191 9.66 -10.90 19.17
CA ALA A 191 8.77 -9.74 19.29
C ALA A 191 8.20 -9.62 20.71
N GLU A 192 7.86 -10.73 21.36
CA GLU A 192 7.42 -10.78 22.76
C GLU A 192 8.53 -10.35 23.72
N LEU A 193 9.76 -10.83 23.52
CA LEU A 193 10.92 -10.41 24.33
C LEU A 193 11.17 -8.89 24.20
N TYR A 194 11.16 -8.35 23.00
CA TYR A 194 11.33 -6.91 22.82
C TYR A 194 10.18 -6.11 23.44
N LYS A 195 8.96 -6.63 23.38
CA LYS A 195 7.80 -5.99 23.99
C LYS A 195 7.95 -5.92 25.53
N GLU A 196 8.42 -6.98 26.17
CA GLU A 196 8.68 -6.98 27.61
C GLU A 196 9.86 -6.07 27.97
N GLN A 197 10.98 -6.12 27.23
CA GLN A 197 12.14 -5.25 27.45
C GLN A 197 11.80 -3.76 27.33
N MET A 198 10.98 -3.39 26.35
CA MET A 198 10.61 -1.99 26.09
C MET A 198 9.43 -1.50 26.94
N LYS A 199 8.84 -2.35 27.76
CA LYS A 199 7.67 -2.01 28.58
C LYS A 199 7.88 -0.81 29.53
N PRO A 200 9.04 -0.68 30.22
CA PRO A 200 9.30 0.52 31.03
C PRO A 200 9.29 1.79 30.16
N LEU A 201 10.01 1.77 29.04
CA LEU A 201 10.12 2.89 28.13
C LEU A 201 8.74 3.28 27.54
N THR A 202 7.98 2.31 27.01
CA THR A 202 6.67 2.61 26.43
C THR A 202 5.68 3.21 27.42
N LYS A 203 5.77 2.77 28.69
CA LYS A 203 4.96 3.33 29.78
C LYS A 203 5.37 4.76 30.11
N TRP A 204 6.67 5.02 30.22
CA TRP A 204 7.22 6.34 30.50
C TRP A 204 6.88 7.32 29.37
N MET A 205 7.15 6.97 28.11
CA MET A 205 6.81 7.78 26.95
C MET A 205 5.30 8.08 26.88
N LYS A 206 4.43 7.09 27.20
CA LYS A 206 2.99 7.33 27.26
C LYS A 206 2.61 8.38 28.32
N GLY A 207 3.33 8.42 29.43
CA GLY A 207 3.20 9.46 30.47
C GLY A 207 3.58 10.84 29.93
N VAL A 208 4.69 10.94 29.21
CA VAL A 208 5.20 12.19 28.61
C VAL A 208 4.26 12.71 27.50
N TYR A 209 3.85 11.86 26.56
CA TYR A 209 2.98 12.27 25.44
C TYR A 209 1.50 12.42 25.83
N GLY A 210 1.08 11.84 26.94
CA GLY A 210 -0.28 11.96 27.46
C GLY A 210 -1.35 11.55 26.45
N GLU A 211 -2.29 12.43 26.15
CA GLU A 211 -3.41 12.17 25.24
C GLU A 211 -3.06 12.36 23.75
N ASN A 212 -1.90 12.90 23.41
CA ASN A 212 -1.49 13.15 22.03
C ASN A 212 -1.26 11.85 21.25
N VAL A 213 -0.95 10.75 21.96
CA VAL A 213 -0.70 9.42 21.38
C VAL A 213 -1.64 8.42 22.03
N GLU A 214 -2.30 7.54 21.27
CA GLU A 214 -3.20 6.53 21.83
C GLU A 214 -2.42 5.51 22.66
N LYS A 215 -1.38 4.93 22.08
CA LYS A 215 -0.46 3.99 22.74
C LYS A 215 0.91 4.02 22.09
N ILE A 216 1.89 3.42 22.76
CA ILE A 216 3.24 3.20 22.23
C ILE A 216 3.47 1.70 22.19
N SER A 217 4.00 1.19 21.09
CA SER A 217 4.24 -0.23 20.88
C SER A 217 5.56 -0.49 20.16
N VAL A 218 6.07 -1.71 20.30
CA VAL A 218 7.25 -2.16 19.56
C VAL A 218 6.88 -2.43 18.11
N SER A 219 7.67 -1.88 17.18
CA SER A 219 7.43 -2.02 15.75
C SER A 219 7.90 -3.37 15.22
N VAL A 220 7.11 -3.92 14.27
CA VAL A 220 7.50 -5.08 13.46
C VAL A 220 7.98 -4.69 12.07
N ARG A 221 7.78 -3.43 11.66
CA ARG A 221 8.03 -2.94 10.29
C ARG A 221 9.28 -2.07 10.14
N LEU A 222 9.88 -1.61 11.24
CA LEU A 222 11.07 -0.78 11.22
C LEU A 222 12.35 -1.60 11.17
N ALA A 223 13.34 -1.09 10.46
CA ALA A 223 14.69 -1.64 10.39
C ALA A 223 15.76 -0.60 10.84
N SER A 224 15.80 0.57 10.22
CA SER A 224 16.75 1.65 10.46
C SER A 224 16.14 2.88 11.13
N THR A 225 14.86 3.13 10.93
CA THR A 225 14.16 4.29 11.52
C THR A 225 13.85 4.05 13.00
N PRO A 226 13.98 5.07 13.89
CA PRO A 226 13.77 4.92 15.34
C PRO A 226 12.28 4.74 15.70
N CYS A 227 11.37 5.46 15.07
CA CYS A 227 9.95 5.40 15.35
C CYS A 227 9.09 5.87 14.18
N ILE A 228 7.82 5.47 14.18
CA ILE A 228 6.79 5.93 13.24
C ILE A 228 5.44 6.07 13.95
N PHE A 229 4.53 6.81 13.32
CA PHE A 229 3.14 6.88 13.75
C PHE A 229 2.25 6.08 12.80
N VAL A 230 1.48 5.15 13.33
CA VAL A 230 0.52 4.33 12.60
C VAL A 230 -0.90 4.72 12.97
N THR A 231 -1.82 4.58 12.02
CA THR A 231 -3.25 4.77 12.29
C THR A 231 -3.89 3.46 12.73
N SER A 232 -5.03 3.54 13.42
CA SER A 232 -5.75 2.35 13.87
C SER A 232 -6.18 1.47 12.68
N GLN A 233 -6.33 0.18 12.91
CA GLN A 233 -6.70 -0.78 11.86
C GLN A 233 -8.01 -0.41 11.14
N TYR A 234 -8.99 0.09 11.88
CA TYR A 234 -10.32 0.43 11.35
C TYR A 234 -10.52 1.94 11.09
N GLY A 235 -9.52 2.77 11.44
CA GLY A 235 -9.54 4.21 11.20
C GLY A 235 -9.18 4.57 9.75
N TYR A 236 -9.28 5.87 9.45
CA TYR A 236 -8.75 6.41 8.20
C TYR A 236 -7.22 6.35 8.19
N SER A 237 -6.64 6.24 7.00
CA SER A 237 -5.19 6.45 6.82
C SER A 237 -4.84 7.93 7.02
N ALA A 238 -3.57 8.22 7.34
CA ALA A 238 -3.11 9.61 7.42
C ALA A 238 -3.32 10.37 6.10
N ASN A 239 -3.15 9.69 4.96
CA ASN A 239 -3.40 10.27 3.64
C ASN A 239 -4.90 10.57 3.43
N MET A 240 -5.80 9.68 3.85
CA MET A 240 -7.24 9.93 3.80
C MET A 240 -7.64 11.09 4.70
N GLU A 241 -7.09 11.19 5.93
CA GLU A 241 -7.29 12.34 6.81
C GLU A 241 -6.89 13.65 6.11
N ARG A 242 -5.73 13.67 5.46
CA ARG A 242 -5.24 14.83 4.68
C ARG A 242 -6.20 15.21 3.55
N ILE A 243 -6.69 14.22 2.78
CA ILE A 243 -7.66 14.44 1.70
C ILE A 243 -8.95 15.04 2.24
N MET A 244 -9.49 14.49 3.32
CA MET A 244 -10.72 14.97 3.95
C MET A 244 -10.55 16.38 4.51
N GLN A 245 -9.41 16.69 5.13
CA GLN A 245 -9.10 18.03 5.63
C GLN A 245 -9.05 19.06 4.49
N SER A 246 -8.47 18.69 3.34
CA SER A 246 -8.42 19.58 2.17
C SER A 246 -9.80 19.85 1.55
N GLN A 247 -10.76 18.97 1.74
CA GLN A 247 -12.13 19.11 1.24
C GLN A 247 -13.07 19.83 2.23
N ALA A 248 -12.69 19.89 3.51
CA ALA A 248 -13.53 20.42 4.59
C ALA A 248 -13.38 21.95 4.78
N PHE A 249 -13.39 22.73 3.71
CA PHE A 249 -13.22 24.21 3.77
C PHE A 249 -14.24 24.98 4.63
N ALA A 250 -15.26 24.35 5.16
CA ALA A 250 -16.36 25.05 5.81
C ALA A 250 -16.70 24.64 7.25
N ASP A 251 -16.13 23.58 7.82
CA ASP A 251 -16.58 23.13 9.15
C ASP A 251 -15.44 22.58 10.04
N ASN A 252 -14.78 23.49 10.77
CA ASN A 252 -13.72 23.17 11.73
C ASN A 252 -14.13 22.15 12.82
N LYS A 253 -15.42 22.01 13.12
CA LYS A 253 -15.89 21.06 14.12
C LYS A 253 -15.92 19.64 13.62
N ARG A 254 -16.24 19.42 12.33
CA ARG A 254 -16.19 18.07 11.72
C ARG A 254 -14.77 17.55 11.59
N THR A 255 -13.80 18.42 11.34
CA THR A 255 -12.39 18.04 11.17
C THR A 255 -11.79 17.49 12.46
N GLN A 256 -12.16 18.00 13.64
CA GLN A 256 -11.67 17.50 14.93
C GLN A 256 -12.11 16.06 15.23
N TYR A 257 -13.27 15.63 14.76
CA TYR A 257 -13.76 14.24 14.95
C TYR A 257 -13.16 13.24 13.97
N LEU A 258 -12.48 13.71 12.90
CA LEU A 258 -11.90 12.87 11.86
C LEU A 258 -10.44 12.48 12.14
N VAL A 259 -9.77 13.21 13.06
CA VAL A 259 -8.39 12.88 13.44
C VAL A 259 -8.42 11.72 14.42
N SER A 260 -8.05 10.53 13.94
CA SER A 260 -7.89 9.38 14.81
C SER A 260 -6.63 9.51 15.66
N LYS A 261 -6.70 9.13 16.94
CA LYS A 261 -5.50 9.01 17.78
C LYS A 261 -4.54 8.00 17.12
N LYS A 262 -3.27 8.34 17.13
CA LYS A 262 -2.23 7.54 16.46
C LYS A 262 -1.44 6.72 17.47
N THR A 263 -1.05 5.53 17.06
CA THR A 263 -0.11 4.71 17.82
C THR A 263 1.30 5.01 17.36
N MET A 264 2.21 5.26 18.31
CA MET A 264 3.63 5.37 18.05
C MET A 264 4.27 3.98 18.10
N GLU A 265 4.89 3.55 17.00
CA GLU A 265 5.70 2.34 16.97
C GLU A 265 7.17 2.71 17.10
N ILE A 266 7.88 2.07 18.03
CA ILE A 266 9.31 2.28 18.26
C ILE A 266 10.13 1.07 17.80
N ASN A 267 11.34 1.32 17.30
CA ASN A 267 12.29 0.30 16.90
C ASN A 267 13.18 -0.09 18.10
N PRO A 268 13.00 -1.27 18.71
CA PRO A 268 13.72 -1.65 19.93
C PRO A 268 15.23 -1.85 19.73
N ARG A 269 15.69 -1.92 18.49
CA ARG A 269 17.10 -2.11 18.12
C ARG A 269 17.82 -0.82 17.75
N HIS A 270 17.09 0.28 17.63
CA HIS A 270 17.68 1.54 17.23
C HIS A 270 18.47 2.15 18.39
N PRO A 271 19.73 2.63 18.18
CA PRO A 271 20.58 3.14 19.24
C PRO A 271 19.92 4.24 20.09
N ILE A 272 19.19 5.17 19.45
CA ILE A 272 18.45 6.24 20.15
C ILE A 272 17.40 5.65 21.09
N VAL A 273 16.66 4.63 20.67
CA VAL A 273 15.60 4.01 21.49
C VAL A 273 16.21 3.23 22.67
N VAL A 274 17.34 2.56 22.44
CA VAL A 274 18.08 1.84 23.50
C VAL A 274 18.66 2.84 24.52
N GLU A 275 19.22 3.94 24.07
CA GLU A 275 19.74 4.98 24.94
C GLU A 275 18.62 5.67 25.73
N LEU A 276 17.49 5.96 25.08
CA LEU A 276 16.33 6.55 25.74
C LEU A 276 15.75 5.63 26.83
N LEU A 277 15.77 4.30 26.61
CA LEU A 277 15.38 3.34 27.64
C LEU A 277 16.23 3.52 28.90
N LYS A 278 17.58 3.56 28.78
CA LYS A 278 18.48 3.76 29.92
C LYS A 278 18.21 5.08 30.62
N ARG A 279 18.11 6.19 29.88
CA ARG A 279 17.85 7.51 30.46
C ARG A 279 16.49 7.57 31.16
N SER A 280 15.47 6.94 30.61
CA SER A 280 14.15 6.89 31.25
C SER A 280 14.13 6.11 32.56
N GLU A 281 15.09 5.16 32.77
CA GLU A 281 15.24 4.40 34.01
C GLU A 281 16.11 5.16 35.02
N GLU A 282 17.19 5.83 34.55
CA GLU A 282 18.15 6.55 35.43
C GLU A 282 17.66 7.92 35.87
N ALA A 283 17.01 8.67 34.95
CA ALA A 283 16.60 10.05 35.19
C ALA A 283 15.27 10.39 34.48
N PRO A 284 14.13 9.76 34.86
CA PRO A 284 12.86 9.87 34.16
C PRO A 284 12.28 11.28 34.14
N ASP A 285 12.63 12.12 35.09
CA ASP A 285 12.12 13.49 35.24
C ASP A 285 13.06 14.58 34.72
N SER A 286 14.23 14.23 34.25
CA SER A 286 15.17 15.16 33.63
C SER A 286 14.58 15.79 32.36
N GLU A 287 14.76 17.12 32.20
CA GLU A 287 14.40 17.82 30.97
C GLU A 287 15.13 17.26 29.76
N GLU A 288 16.43 16.95 29.89
CA GLU A 288 17.25 16.34 28.84
C GLU A 288 16.76 14.96 28.38
N THR A 289 15.99 14.25 29.21
CA THR A 289 15.39 12.97 28.84
C THR A 289 14.03 13.14 28.15
N LYS A 290 13.32 14.25 28.46
CA LYS A 290 11.99 14.54 27.92
C LYS A 290 12.03 15.29 26.59
N ASP A 291 13.08 16.08 26.34
CA ASP A 291 13.34 16.79 25.08
C ASP A 291 13.99 15.85 24.02
#